data_b13477492f38d7a478108ba749e5f250
#
_entry.id   b13477492f38d7a478108ba749e5f250
#
_cell.length_a   1.000
_cell.length_b   1.000
_cell.length_c   1.000
_cell.angle_alpha   90.00
_cell.angle_beta   90.00
_cell.angle_gamma   90.00
#
_symmetry.space_group_name_H-M   'P 1'
#
loop_
_entity.id
_entity.type
_entity.pdbx_description
1 polymer ?
#
loop_
_entity_poly.entity_id
_entity_poly.type
_entity_poly.pdbx_seq_one_letter_code
_entity_poly.pdbx_strand_id
1 'polypeptide(L)'
;GLGLMCWHIASESKIEPYIVQVTSNGQVITGMQAKSFDSSTIPQSAIEGVLYKFILYARGVAGDPDVDQDDIYAAQALTTGDAFTTLSDYYQQNNPLVIGKSQKVNIQVQYEIPRTANTYEIAWQETTTTPGDQPVSQKNFIADITYEIGDVKDIRYNPLGIYITNINWTQQI
;
A
#
# COMPACT_ATOMS: atom_id res chain seq x y z
N GLY A 1 -13.16 -23.51 3.93
CA GLY A 1 -12.90 -23.79 3.75
C GLY A 1 -12.71 -23.64 3.63
N LEU A 2 -12.87 -23.24 3.61
CA LEU A 2 -12.54 -23.24 3.44
C LEU A 2 -12.20 -22.90 3.06
N GLY A 3 -12.60 -22.54 3.46
CA GLY A 3 -12.23 -22.42 3.14
C GLY A 3 -12.23 -21.85 2.83
N LEU A 4 -12.23 -21.35 2.78
CA LEU A 4 -12.08 -21.07 2.49
C LEU A 4 -11.72 -20.67 2.18
N MET A 5 -12.00 -20.37 2.30
CA MET A 5 -11.63 -20.18 2.02
C MET A 5 -11.27 -19.88 1.60
N CYS A 6 -12.00 -19.67 1.74
CA CYS A 6 -11.61 -19.55 1.38
C CYS A 6 -11.65 -19.12 0.87
N TRP A 7 -12.00 -19.09 0.78
CA TRP A 7 -12.10 -18.82 0.48
C TRP A 7 -11.83 -18.62 0.28
N HIS A 8 -12.41 -18.31 0.27
CA HIS A 8 -12.44 -18.16 0.18
C HIS A 8 -11.82 -17.93 0.08
N ILE A 9 -12.17 -17.61 0.26
CA ILE A 9 -11.73 -17.55 0.29
C ILE A 9 -11.33 -17.39 0.18
N ALA A 10 -11.91 -17.22 0.33
CA ALA A 10 -11.50 -17.32 0.34
C ALA A 10 -11.37 -17.09 0.16
N SER A 11 -12.05 -16.94 0.08
CA SER A 11 -11.89 -17.03 0.07
C SER A 11 -11.59 -16.85 -0.20
N GLU A 12 -11.62 -16.58 -0.06
CA GLU A 12 -11.33 -16.69 0.06
C GLU A 12 -10.56 -16.62 -0.05
N SER A 13 -11.07 -16.11 -0.24
CA SER A 13 -10.47 -16.31 -0.10
C SER A 13 -9.94 -16.19 -0.12
N LYS A 14 -9.47 -15.73 0.11
CA LYS A 14 -9.07 -15.87 0.33
C LYS A 14 -8.37 -15.86 0.52
N ILE A 15 -8.77 -15.50 0.61
CA ILE A 15 -8.20 -15.69 1.01
C ILE A 15 -7.72 -15.77 1.20
N GLU A 16 -8.00 -15.52 1.26
CA GLU A 16 -7.61 -15.92 1.63
C GLU A 16 -7.01 -15.98 1.74
N PRO A 17 -7.19 -15.57 1.92
CA PRO A 17 -6.62 -15.77 2.14
C PRO A 17 -6.24 -15.73 2.42
N TYR A 18 -6.39 -15.46 2.57
CA TYR A 18 -6.08 -15.67 3.04
C TYR A 18 -5.39 -15.79 3.41
N ILE A 19 -5.29 -15.59 3.84
CA ILE A 19 -4.71 -15.78 4.55
C ILE A 19 -4.46 -16.14 4.91
N VAL A 20 -4.42 -16.01 4.98
CA VAL A 20 -4.16 -16.57 5.50
C VAL A 20 -3.59 -16.81 5.82
N GLN A 21 -3.55 -16.94 6.16
CA GLN A 21 -3.11 -17.34 6.73
C GLN A 21 -2.76 -17.61 7.20
N VAL A 22 -2.67 -17.44 7.48
CA VAL A 22 -2.44 -17.89 8.15
C VAL A 22 -1.98 -18.15 8.84
N THR A 23 -2.05 -18.30 9.39
CA THR A 23 -1.81 -18.69 10.22
C THR A 23 -1.09 -19.23 10.46
N SER A 24 -0.85 -19.41 10.92
CA SER A 24 -0.41 -20.04 11.23
C SER A 24 -0.54 -20.57 11.72
N ASN A 25 -0.57 -20.86 12.06
CA ASN A 25 -1.11 -21.38 12.53
C ASN A 25 -1.84 -21.34 12.30
N GLY A 26 -2.01 -21.04 11.78
CA GLY A 26 -2.62 -20.87 11.34
C GLY A 26 -3.41 -20.48 11.62
N GLN A 27 -3.78 -20.26 11.80
CA GLN A 27 -4.80 -19.96 12.02
C GLN A 27 -5.32 -19.20 11.30
N VAL A 28 -5.68 -19.36 10.61
CA VAL A 28 -6.33 -18.58 10.00
C VAL A 28 -7.38 -18.12 10.36
N ILE A 29 -8.02 -17.94 10.12
CA ILE A 29 -8.95 -17.19 10.70
C ILE A 29 -10.28 -17.38 10.11
N THR A 30 -11.11 -18.06 10.70
CA THR A 30 -12.42 -18.30 10.22
C THR A 30 -13.38 -17.38 10.88
N GLY A 31 -14.59 -17.28 10.37
CA GLY A 31 -15.59 -16.41 10.90
C GLY A 31 -15.29 -14.96 10.73
N MET A 32 -14.15 -14.68 10.26
CA MET A 32 -13.72 -13.43 9.75
C MET A 32 -14.07 -12.25 10.61
N GLN A 33 -13.86 -12.36 11.87
CA GLN A 33 -13.88 -11.21 12.75
C GLN A 33 -12.69 -10.34 12.43
N ALA A 34 -12.90 -9.05 12.37
CA ALA A 34 -11.79 -8.12 12.32
C ALA A 34 -11.05 -8.20 13.64
N LYS A 35 -9.79 -8.55 13.59
CA LYS A 35 -8.96 -8.68 14.77
C LYS A 35 -7.79 -7.73 14.70
N SER A 36 -7.36 -7.28 15.87
CA SER A 36 -6.05 -6.66 15.98
C SER A 36 -4.99 -7.73 15.95
N PHE A 37 -3.91 -7.47 15.24
CA PHE A 37 -2.73 -8.31 15.29
C PHE A 37 -1.74 -7.68 16.25
N ASP A 38 -1.14 -8.52 17.08
CA ASP A 38 0.02 -8.10 17.85
C ASP A 38 1.17 -7.87 16.86
N SER A 39 1.92 -6.81 17.03
CA SER A 39 3.04 -6.50 16.16
C SER A 39 4.06 -7.63 16.11
N SER A 40 4.17 -8.42 17.17
CA SER A 40 5.08 -9.57 17.22
C SER A 40 4.64 -10.73 16.34
N THR A 41 3.37 -10.74 15.88
CA THR A 41 2.84 -11.82 15.04
C THR A 41 2.87 -11.48 13.56
N ILE A 42 3.20 -10.25 13.18
CA ILE A 42 3.26 -9.85 11.79
C ILE A 42 4.71 -9.93 11.33
N PRO A 43 5.02 -10.77 10.35
CA PRO A 43 6.39 -10.88 9.86
C PRO A 43 6.87 -9.57 9.26
N GLN A 44 8.16 -9.31 9.40
CA GLN A 44 8.79 -8.13 8.81
C GLN A 44 8.54 -8.06 7.30
N SER A 45 8.58 -9.21 6.62
CA SER A 45 8.33 -9.27 5.18
C SER A 45 6.92 -8.82 4.80
N ALA A 46 5.93 -9.07 5.66
CA ALA A 46 4.56 -8.62 5.42
C ALA A 46 4.46 -7.10 5.55
N ILE A 47 5.14 -6.53 6.54
CA ILE A 47 5.21 -5.08 6.70
C ILE A 47 5.86 -4.45 5.47
N GLU A 48 7.00 -4.99 5.04
CA GLU A 48 7.71 -4.50 3.86
C GLU A 48 6.83 -4.58 2.62
N GLY A 49 6.08 -5.67 2.47
CA GLY A 49 5.15 -5.82 1.36
C GLY A 49 4.05 -4.77 1.35
N VAL A 50 3.51 -4.43 2.52
CA VAL A 50 2.48 -3.38 2.63
C VAL A 50 3.05 -2.01 2.28
N LEU A 51 4.23 -1.68 2.79
CA LEU A 51 4.86 -0.39 2.49
C LEU A 51 5.24 -0.27 1.02
N TYR A 52 5.73 -1.36 0.42
CA TYR A 52 5.98 -1.44 -1.01
C TYR A 52 4.71 -1.12 -1.81
N LYS A 53 3.62 -1.81 -1.49
CA LYS A 53 2.34 -1.59 -2.16
C LYS A 53 1.83 -0.18 -1.96
N PHE A 54 2.04 0.39 -0.77
CA PHE A 54 1.63 1.76 -0.50
C PHE A 54 2.25 2.73 -1.51
N ILE A 55 3.55 2.60 -1.76
CA ILE A 55 4.22 3.49 -2.72
C ILE A 55 3.61 3.34 -4.12
N LEU A 56 3.33 2.10 -4.53
CA LEU A 56 2.68 1.87 -5.83
C LEU A 56 1.29 2.51 -5.89
N TYR A 57 0.48 2.32 -4.86
CA TYR A 57 -0.89 2.87 -4.82
C TYR A 57 -0.88 4.38 -4.75
N ALA A 58 -0.01 4.96 -3.92
CA ALA A 58 -0.02 6.39 -3.67
C ALA A 58 0.54 7.19 -4.85
N ARG A 59 1.54 6.67 -5.54
CA ARG A 59 2.31 7.43 -6.52
C ARG A 59 2.10 6.99 -7.96
N GLY A 60 1.63 5.78 -8.20
CA GLY A 60 1.40 5.28 -9.55
C GLY A 60 0.15 5.86 -10.16
N VAL A 61 0.14 5.97 -11.50
CA VAL A 61 -1.03 6.40 -12.27
C VAL A 61 -1.16 5.44 -13.45
N ALA A 62 -2.22 4.63 -13.44
CA ALA A 62 -2.44 3.62 -14.48
C ALA A 62 -3.04 4.20 -15.76
N GLY A 63 -3.72 5.33 -15.65
CA GLY A 63 -4.44 5.92 -16.77
C GLY A 63 -5.83 5.32 -16.98
N ASP A 64 -6.23 4.41 -16.11
CA ASP A 64 -7.56 3.82 -16.08
C ASP A 64 -8.26 4.36 -14.84
N PRO A 65 -9.39 5.11 -15.00
CA PRO A 65 -10.03 5.76 -13.85
C PRO A 65 -10.47 4.78 -12.75
N ASP A 66 -10.90 3.58 -13.11
CA ASP A 66 -11.36 2.61 -12.13
C ASP A 66 -10.19 2.08 -11.30
N VAL A 67 -9.07 1.80 -11.95
CA VAL A 67 -7.84 1.35 -11.28
C VAL A 67 -7.28 2.47 -10.41
N ASP A 68 -7.20 3.69 -10.95
CA ASP A 68 -6.64 4.81 -10.21
C ASP A 68 -7.50 5.16 -8.99
N GLN A 69 -8.82 5.10 -9.11
CA GLN A 69 -9.72 5.33 -7.99
C GLN A 69 -9.55 4.28 -6.90
N ASP A 70 -9.41 3.02 -7.29
CA ASP A 70 -9.20 1.92 -6.35
C ASP A 70 -7.85 2.07 -5.62
N ASP A 71 -6.82 2.48 -6.35
CA ASP A 71 -5.49 2.71 -5.77
C ASP A 71 -5.50 3.87 -4.77
N ILE A 72 -6.27 4.92 -5.05
CA ILE A 72 -6.45 6.04 -4.12
C ILE A 72 -7.07 5.52 -2.81
N TYR A 73 -8.13 4.74 -2.91
CA TYR A 73 -8.77 4.16 -1.71
C TYR A 73 -7.81 3.25 -0.94
N ALA A 74 -7.04 2.43 -1.65
CA ALA A 74 -6.07 1.54 -1.02
C ALA A 74 -4.99 2.33 -0.27
N ALA A 75 -4.46 3.39 -0.89
CA ALA A 75 -3.46 4.23 -0.26
C ALA A 75 -4.01 4.94 0.98
N GLN A 76 -5.23 5.48 0.88
CA GLN A 76 -5.86 6.16 2.00
C GLN A 76 -6.11 5.22 3.18
N ALA A 77 -6.53 3.99 2.90
CA ALA A 77 -6.81 3.00 3.94
C ALA A 77 -5.55 2.58 4.72
N LEU A 78 -4.38 2.81 4.16
CA LEU A 78 -3.10 2.49 4.79
C LEU A 78 -2.53 3.66 5.59
N THR A 79 -3.19 4.82 5.61
CA THR A 79 -2.68 6.00 6.29
C THR A 79 -3.59 6.45 7.41
N THR A 80 -3.01 7.14 8.39
CA THR A 80 -3.75 7.77 9.47
C THR A 80 -3.00 9.03 9.93
N GLY A 81 -3.71 9.95 10.57
CA GLY A 81 -3.10 11.13 11.15
C GLY A 81 -2.35 11.98 10.15
N ASP A 82 -1.11 12.32 10.48
CA ASP A 82 -0.27 13.20 9.64
C ASP A 82 -0.01 12.60 8.26
N ALA A 83 0.14 11.28 8.18
CA ALA A 83 0.34 10.61 6.88
C ALA A 83 -0.87 10.78 5.98
N PHE A 84 -2.08 10.67 6.55
CA PHE A 84 -3.30 10.89 5.79
C PHE A 84 -3.35 12.32 5.24
N THR A 85 -2.99 13.29 6.06
CA THR A 85 -2.95 14.70 5.64
C THR A 85 -1.90 14.90 4.53
N THR A 86 -0.71 14.34 4.70
CA THR A 86 0.34 14.42 3.67
C THR A 86 -0.14 13.86 2.33
N LEU A 87 -0.78 12.69 2.38
CA LEU A 87 -1.30 12.06 1.17
C LEU A 87 -2.41 12.89 0.52
N SER A 88 -3.31 13.42 1.34
CA SER A 88 -4.42 14.26 0.85
C SER A 88 -3.90 15.52 0.18
N ASP A 89 -2.91 16.18 0.79
CA ASP A 89 -2.29 17.38 0.21
C ASP A 89 -1.60 17.05 -1.11
N TYR A 90 -0.91 15.91 -1.16
CA TYR A 90 -0.27 15.46 -2.39
C TYR A 90 -1.30 15.26 -3.51
N TYR A 91 -2.43 14.61 -3.21
CA TYR A 91 -3.47 14.36 -4.20
C TYR A 91 -4.19 15.62 -4.67
N GLN A 92 -4.23 16.69 -3.86
CA GLN A 92 -4.80 17.95 -4.31
C GLN A 92 -4.00 18.54 -5.48
N GLN A 93 -2.70 18.33 -5.49
CA GLN A 93 -1.83 18.86 -6.53
C GLN A 93 -1.45 17.82 -7.58
N ASN A 94 -1.65 16.54 -7.27
CA ASN A 94 -1.24 15.43 -8.13
C ASN A 94 -2.35 14.38 -8.17
N ASN A 95 -3.53 14.80 -8.59
CA ASN A 95 -4.69 13.92 -8.63
C ASN A 95 -4.52 12.88 -9.75
N PRO A 96 -4.42 11.60 -9.43
CA PRO A 96 -4.22 10.55 -10.45
C PRO A 96 -5.33 10.52 -11.50
N LEU A 97 -6.57 10.87 -11.11
CA LEU A 97 -7.69 10.86 -12.04
C LEU A 97 -7.57 11.97 -13.09
N VAL A 98 -6.88 13.06 -12.75
CA VAL A 98 -6.60 14.15 -13.70
C VAL A 98 -5.36 13.82 -14.53
N ILE A 99 -4.28 13.41 -13.88
CA ILE A 99 -3.02 13.06 -14.55
C ILE A 99 -3.26 11.93 -15.54
N GLY A 100 -4.03 10.91 -15.14
CA GLY A 100 -4.29 9.73 -15.94
C GLY A 100 -5.03 9.98 -17.26
N LYS A 101 -5.60 11.17 -17.45
CA LYS A 101 -6.24 11.53 -18.71
C LYS A 101 -5.23 11.69 -19.85
N SER A 102 -3.99 12.02 -19.52
CA SER A 102 -2.96 12.32 -20.53
C SER A 102 -1.63 11.63 -20.27
N GLN A 103 -1.44 11.03 -19.11
CA GLN A 103 -0.15 10.44 -18.73
C GLN A 103 -0.35 9.21 -17.87
N LYS A 104 0.69 8.37 -17.85
CA LYS A 104 0.82 7.27 -16.90
C LYS A 104 2.09 7.50 -16.08
N VAL A 105 2.07 7.06 -14.84
CA VAL A 105 3.25 7.11 -13.98
C VAL A 105 3.52 5.70 -13.47
N ASN A 106 4.65 5.16 -13.86
CA ASN A 106 5.09 3.84 -13.45
C ASN A 106 6.08 3.96 -12.30
N ILE A 107 5.87 3.18 -11.26
CA ILE A 107 6.70 3.21 -10.06
C ILE A 107 7.60 1.98 -10.03
N GLN A 108 8.88 2.19 -9.79
CA GLN A 108 9.83 1.11 -9.57
C GLN A 108 10.53 1.34 -8.24
N VAL A 109 10.19 0.55 -7.24
CA VAL A 109 10.83 0.63 -5.93
C VAL A 109 12.23 0.03 -6.06
N GLN A 110 13.23 0.76 -5.59
CA GLN A 110 14.63 0.37 -5.70
C GLN A 110 15.14 -0.31 -4.45
N TYR A 111 14.70 0.16 -3.28
CA TYR A 111 15.07 -0.51 -2.02
C TYR A 111 14.12 -0.07 -0.90
N GLU A 112 14.09 -0.90 0.13
CA GLU A 112 13.43 -0.62 1.41
C GLU A 112 14.41 -1.01 2.51
N ILE A 113 14.75 -0.07 3.38
CA ILE A 113 15.74 -0.29 4.45
C ILE A 113 15.13 0.10 5.78
N PRO A 114 15.08 -0.80 6.77
CA PRO A 114 14.63 -0.43 8.11
C PRO A 114 15.64 0.52 8.75
N ARG A 115 15.15 1.61 9.31
CA ARG A 115 15.98 2.60 9.99
C ARG A 115 15.85 2.53 11.50
N THR A 116 14.62 2.31 11.96
CA THR A 116 14.32 2.11 13.37
C THR A 116 13.34 0.95 13.48
N ALA A 117 12.80 0.71 14.69
CA ALA A 117 11.84 -0.38 14.89
C ALA A 117 10.57 -0.22 14.04
N ASN A 118 10.20 1.03 13.69
CA ASN A 118 8.95 1.30 13.00
C ASN A 118 9.07 2.33 11.88
N THR A 119 10.28 2.56 11.37
CA THR A 119 10.52 3.50 10.27
C THR A 119 11.36 2.84 9.20
N TYR A 120 10.91 2.96 7.95
CA TYR A 120 11.63 2.50 6.77
C TYR A 120 12.01 3.68 5.90
N GLU A 121 13.19 3.56 5.30
CA GLU A 121 13.58 4.40 4.18
C GLU A 121 13.28 3.63 2.90
N ILE A 122 12.52 4.25 1.99
CA ILE A 122 12.15 3.63 0.72
C ILE A 122 12.54 4.57 -0.40
N ALA A 123 13.23 4.04 -1.41
CA ALA A 123 13.60 4.78 -2.60
C ALA A 123 12.91 4.17 -3.82
N TRP A 124 12.44 5.04 -4.71
CA TRP A 124 11.79 4.58 -5.94
C TRP A 124 12.04 5.55 -7.08
N GLN A 125 11.78 5.06 -8.28
CA GLN A 125 11.85 5.84 -9.50
C GLN A 125 10.44 5.96 -10.09
N GLU A 126 10.11 7.16 -10.57
CA GLU A 126 8.85 7.42 -11.28
C GLU A 126 9.16 7.71 -12.74
N THR A 127 8.61 6.90 -13.62
CA THR A 127 8.69 7.13 -15.07
C THR A 127 7.33 7.56 -15.57
N THR A 128 7.27 8.77 -16.11
CA THR A 128 6.04 9.32 -16.68
C THR A 128 6.06 9.12 -18.18
N THR A 129 4.96 8.58 -18.73
CA THR A 129 4.81 8.36 -20.16
C THR A 129 3.53 8.99 -20.66
N THR A 130 3.53 9.36 -21.94
CA THR A 130 2.31 9.83 -22.63
C THR A 130 1.60 8.65 -23.31
N PRO A 131 0.39 8.86 -23.84
CA PRO A 131 -0.25 7.86 -24.68
C PRO A 131 0.69 7.44 -25.82
N GLY A 132 0.77 6.13 -26.07
CA GLY A 132 1.74 5.59 -27.00
C GLY A 132 3.06 5.26 -26.35
N ASP A 133 3.11 5.30 -25.02
CA ASP A 133 4.25 4.88 -24.19
C ASP A 133 5.53 5.63 -24.48
N GLN A 134 5.41 6.94 -24.78
CA GLN A 134 6.56 7.79 -24.97
C GLN A 134 7.02 8.34 -23.61
N PRO A 135 8.25 8.03 -23.16
CA PRO A 135 8.75 8.57 -21.89
C PRO A 135 8.86 10.10 -21.95
N VAL A 136 8.37 10.76 -20.91
CA VAL A 136 8.42 12.23 -20.77
C VAL A 136 9.41 12.62 -19.71
N SER A 137 9.46 11.88 -18.61
CA SER A 137 10.35 12.17 -17.50
C SER A 137 10.64 10.95 -16.68
N GLN A 138 11.73 11.00 -15.95
CA GLN A 138 12.16 9.95 -15.04
C GLN A 138 12.75 10.65 -13.82
N LYS A 139 12.17 10.39 -12.65
CA LYS A 139 12.56 11.07 -11.42
C LYS A 139 12.75 10.05 -10.30
N ASN A 140 13.68 10.35 -9.42
CA ASN A 140 13.96 9.50 -8.26
C ASN A 140 13.48 10.18 -7.00
N PHE A 141 12.89 9.37 -6.12
CA PHE A 141 12.34 9.84 -4.85
C PHE A 141 12.81 8.97 -3.71
N ILE A 142 12.76 9.54 -2.53
CA ILE A 142 13.07 8.84 -1.29
C ILE A 142 12.06 9.27 -0.23
N ALA A 143 11.70 8.35 0.64
CA ALA A 143 10.78 8.64 1.75
C ALA A 143 11.25 7.96 3.01
N ASP A 144 11.00 8.61 4.14
CA ASP A 144 10.98 7.96 5.45
C ASP A 144 9.52 7.73 5.80
N ILE A 145 9.18 6.49 6.08
CA ILE A 145 7.81 6.08 6.37
C ILE A 145 7.77 5.44 7.74
N THR A 146 6.98 6.03 8.62
CA THR A 146 6.75 5.51 9.96
C THR A 146 5.39 4.83 10.00
N TYR A 147 5.31 3.68 10.65
CA TYR A 147 4.07 2.92 10.73
C TYR A 147 3.82 2.44 12.16
N GLU A 148 2.60 2.02 12.40
CA GLU A 148 2.23 1.31 13.62
C GLU A 148 1.17 0.27 13.30
N ILE A 149 1.01 -0.69 14.20
CA ILE A 149 0.03 -1.75 14.07
C ILE A 149 -1.16 -1.39 14.95
N GLY A 150 -2.34 -1.48 14.40
CA GLY A 150 -3.56 -1.16 15.13
C GLY A 150 -4.72 -2.05 14.72
N ASP A 151 -5.91 -1.71 15.18
CA ASP A 151 -7.12 -2.45 14.86
C ASP A 151 -7.43 -2.39 13.38
N VAL A 152 -7.90 -3.49 12.84
CA VAL A 152 -8.32 -3.55 11.44
C VAL A 152 -9.65 -2.79 11.30
N LYS A 153 -9.63 -1.71 10.51
CA LYS A 153 -10.82 -0.90 10.23
C LYS A 153 -11.36 -1.13 8.84
N ASP A 154 -10.49 -1.55 7.92
CA ASP A 154 -10.84 -1.79 6.53
C ASP A 154 -10.22 -3.13 6.12
N ILE A 155 -11.04 -4.16 6.15
CA ILE A 155 -10.54 -5.51 5.90
C ILE A 155 -10.18 -5.73 4.43
N ARG A 156 -10.76 -4.95 3.53
CA ARG A 156 -10.48 -5.09 2.10
C ARG A 156 -9.10 -4.53 1.74
N TYR A 157 -8.81 -3.32 2.22
CA TYR A 157 -7.58 -2.62 1.81
C TYR A 157 -6.47 -2.70 2.84
N ASN A 158 -6.81 -2.98 4.11
CA ASN A 158 -5.80 -3.03 5.18
C ASN A 158 -6.10 -4.16 6.17
N PRO A 159 -6.05 -5.41 5.71
CA PRO A 159 -6.44 -6.54 6.54
C PRO A 159 -5.49 -6.82 7.71
N LEU A 160 -4.27 -6.30 7.68
CA LEU A 160 -3.29 -6.53 8.74
C LEU A 160 -3.27 -5.42 9.78
N GLY A 161 -3.99 -4.31 9.54
CA GLY A 161 -3.99 -3.19 10.47
C GLY A 161 -2.65 -2.48 10.56
N ILE A 162 -1.93 -2.39 9.45
CA ILE A 162 -0.67 -1.65 9.36
C ILE A 162 -1.01 -0.24 8.93
N TYR A 163 -0.74 0.74 9.79
CA TYR A 163 -1.08 2.14 9.51
C TYR A 163 0.18 2.97 9.41
N ILE A 164 0.33 3.64 8.29
CA ILE A 164 1.38 4.62 8.08
C ILE A 164 0.94 5.90 8.80
N THR A 165 1.76 6.34 9.74
CA THR A 165 1.46 7.49 10.59
C THR A 165 2.21 8.74 10.21
N ASN A 166 3.32 8.59 9.48
CA ASN A 166 4.11 9.73 9.03
C ASN A 166 4.80 9.39 7.73
N ILE A 167 4.78 10.34 6.79
CA ILE A 167 5.45 10.23 5.50
C ILE A 167 6.26 11.49 5.29
N ASN A 168 7.54 11.30 5.00
CA ASN A 168 8.41 12.40 4.63
C ASN A 168 9.10 12.01 3.32
N TRP A 169 8.55 12.45 2.21
CA TRP A 169 9.08 12.11 0.89
C TRP A 169 9.58 13.34 0.16
N THR A 170 10.62 13.14 -0.64
CA THR A 170 11.24 14.21 -1.40
C THR A 170 11.86 13.65 -2.67
N GLN A 171 11.96 14.50 -3.69
CA GLN A 171 12.64 14.14 -4.91
C GLN A 171 14.15 14.22 -4.69
N GLN A 172 14.85 13.22 -5.15
CA GLN A 172 16.32 13.25 -5.19
C GLN A 172 16.77 13.97 -6.45
N ILE A 173 17.78 14.80 -6.31
CA ILE A 173 18.32 15.56 -7.42
C ILE A 173 19.59 14.91 -7.95
#